data_70706386b695b897bcbb974f429f583b
#
_entry.id   70706386b695b897bcbb974f429f583b
#
_cell.length_a   1.000
_cell.length_b   1.000
_cell.length_c   1.000
_cell.angle_alpha   90.00
_cell.angle_beta   90.00
_cell.angle_gamma   90.00
#
_symmetry.space_group_name_H-M   'P 1'
#
loop_
_entity.id
_entity.type
_entity.pdbx_description
1 polymer ?
#
loop_
_entity_poly.entity_id
_entity_poly.type
_entity_poly.pdbx_seq_one_letter_code
_entity_poly.pdbx_strand_id
1 'polypeptide(L)'
;CSWRGHRPDMEKVLTLIAPRGALSPDHLAKAAAALRAAGGEAGAMQPLSEAEAADLPFGGLPLDVADRAVRDALAGQPVDAIAQDVIGRRKRLLIADMDSTMVTSETLDELAGEAGLKEEISAITRRAMNGELDFEGALRERVGMLKGLALEALERTWATTELMPGAEELVATMRAHGARCALVSGGFTFFTGRVAEKLGFHEHHSNTLLHEAGRLTGQVGDPILGRNAKLVTLKRLAGEEGLDLAETLAVGDGANDLDMLGAAGLGVAFKAKPIVAAAARARVDHADLRALLFAQGYRAEAFRRVV
;
A
#
# COMPACT_ATOMS: atom_id res chain seq x y z
N CYS A 1 0.75 -51.12 15.26
CA CYS A 1 1.20 -49.78 15.65
C CYS A 1 1.39 -48.92 14.40
N SER A 2 0.35 -48.21 14.02
CA SER A 2 0.39 -47.30 12.87
C SER A 2 0.89 -45.93 13.29
N TRP A 3 2.13 -45.64 13.00
CA TRP A 3 2.65 -44.26 12.99
C TRP A 3 1.96 -43.52 11.86
N ARG A 4 0.83 -42.90 12.12
CA ARG A 4 0.32 -41.79 11.27
C ARG A 4 1.18 -40.59 11.69
N GLY A 5 2.21 -40.33 10.90
CA GLY A 5 2.98 -39.09 11.01
C GLY A 5 2.01 -37.92 10.91
N HIS A 6 1.82 -37.20 12.01
CA HIS A 6 1.20 -35.90 12.02
C HIS A 6 2.04 -35.02 11.09
N ARG A 7 1.55 -34.75 9.87
CA ARG A 7 2.06 -33.59 9.12
C ARG A 7 1.60 -32.38 9.92
N PRO A 8 2.50 -31.54 10.42
CA PRO A 8 2.07 -30.32 11.08
C PRO A 8 1.19 -29.55 10.10
N ASP A 9 0.05 -29.08 10.58
CA ASP A 9 -0.86 -28.26 9.80
C ASP A 9 -0.12 -26.98 9.41
N MET A 10 0.33 -26.94 8.15
CA MET A 10 0.98 -25.76 7.57
C MET A 10 -0.11 -24.75 7.20
N GLU A 11 -0.75 -24.20 8.23
CA GLU A 11 -1.84 -23.24 8.09
C GLU A 11 -1.35 -21.82 7.79
N LYS A 12 -0.04 -21.63 7.81
CA LYS A 12 0.61 -20.33 7.61
C LYS A 12 1.52 -20.34 6.41
N VAL A 13 1.72 -19.18 5.83
CA VAL A 13 2.58 -18.98 4.68
C VAL A 13 3.42 -17.72 4.87
N LEU A 14 4.68 -17.82 4.51
CA LEU A 14 5.58 -16.70 4.33
C LEU A 14 5.74 -16.46 2.82
N THR A 15 5.30 -15.32 2.35
CA THR A 15 5.52 -14.91 0.95
C THR A 15 6.78 -14.07 0.88
N LEU A 16 7.75 -14.53 0.09
CA LEU A 16 9.00 -13.82 -0.22
C LEU A 16 8.83 -13.14 -1.57
N ILE A 17 9.17 -11.86 -1.63
CA ILE A 17 8.99 -11.04 -2.82
C ILE A 17 10.23 -10.17 -3.02
N ALA A 18 10.71 -10.08 -4.26
CA ALA A 18 11.84 -9.23 -4.63
C ALA A 18 11.53 -8.48 -5.94
N PRO A 19 12.30 -7.46 -6.31
CA PRO A 19 12.25 -6.93 -7.67
C PRO A 19 12.42 -8.04 -8.70
N ARG A 20 11.83 -7.87 -9.89
CA ARG A 20 11.87 -8.88 -10.95
C ARG A 20 13.29 -9.39 -11.24
N GLY A 21 13.47 -10.69 -11.22
CA GLY A 21 14.76 -11.34 -11.45
C GLY A 21 15.70 -11.35 -10.25
N ALA A 22 15.29 -10.79 -9.10
CA ALA A 22 16.19 -10.66 -7.94
C ALA A 22 15.98 -11.73 -6.85
N LEU A 23 14.87 -12.47 -6.83
CA LEU A 23 14.66 -13.55 -5.88
C LEU A 23 15.47 -14.78 -6.25
N SER A 24 16.46 -15.12 -5.43
CA SER A 24 17.38 -16.23 -5.68
C SER A 24 17.08 -17.46 -4.82
N PRO A 25 17.56 -18.65 -5.20
CA PRO A 25 17.47 -19.85 -4.35
C PRO A 25 18.13 -19.68 -2.98
N ASP A 26 19.18 -18.85 -2.87
CA ASP A 26 19.85 -18.55 -1.60
C ASP A 26 18.92 -17.79 -0.63
N HIS A 27 18.17 -16.80 -1.12
CA HIS A 27 17.17 -16.08 -0.31
C HIS A 27 16.14 -17.05 0.28
N LEU A 28 15.66 -17.98 -0.53
CA LEU A 28 14.66 -18.97 -0.14
C LEU A 28 15.23 -19.97 0.90
N ALA A 29 16.46 -20.40 0.70
CA ALA A 29 17.15 -21.28 1.64
C ALA A 29 17.39 -20.60 3.00
N LYS A 30 17.81 -19.32 3.00
CA LYS A 30 17.99 -18.50 4.21
C LYS A 30 16.69 -18.33 4.97
N ALA A 31 15.59 -18.02 4.28
CA ALA A 31 14.27 -17.88 4.89
C ALA A 31 13.81 -19.18 5.55
N ALA A 32 13.94 -20.32 4.86
CA ALA A 32 13.59 -21.62 5.40
C ALA A 32 14.47 -22.01 6.61
N ALA A 33 15.76 -21.69 6.56
CA ALA A 33 16.66 -21.92 7.70
C ALA A 33 16.30 -21.05 8.90
N ALA A 34 15.93 -19.78 8.68
CA ALA A 34 15.51 -18.86 9.74
C ALA A 34 14.23 -19.34 10.45
N LEU A 35 13.22 -19.81 9.69
CA LEU A 35 12.01 -20.38 10.29
C LEU A 35 12.33 -21.59 11.16
N ARG A 36 13.19 -22.49 10.69
CA ARG A 36 13.61 -23.68 11.48
C ARG A 36 14.43 -23.29 12.71
N ALA A 37 15.33 -22.33 12.57
CA ALA A 37 16.14 -21.83 13.70
C ALA A 37 15.28 -21.18 14.80
N ALA A 38 14.14 -20.57 14.41
CA ALA A 38 13.17 -20.03 15.35
C ALA A 38 12.25 -21.10 15.99
N GLY A 39 12.42 -22.38 15.65
CA GLY A 39 11.65 -23.49 16.19
C GLY A 39 10.42 -23.88 15.37
N GLY A 40 10.27 -23.35 14.17
CA GLY A 40 9.19 -23.70 13.26
C GLY A 40 9.55 -24.80 12.27
N GLU A 41 8.55 -25.20 11.51
CA GLU A 41 8.69 -26.12 10.38
C GLU A 41 8.48 -25.36 9.07
N ALA A 42 9.32 -25.62 8.08
CA ALA A 42 9.21 -25.04 6.75
C ALA A 42 8.90 -26.13 5.72
N GLY A 43 7.86 -25.92 4.93
CA GLY A 43 7.42 -26.83 3.88
C GLY A 43 8.15 -26.66 2.56
N ALA A 44 7.61 -27.29 1.52
CA ALA A 44 8.13 -27.13 0.18
C ALA A 44 7.75 -25.75 -0.38
N MET A 45 8.71 -25.07 -0.96
CA MET A 45 8.52 -23.79 -1.62
C MET A 45 7.58 -23.92 -2.84
N GLN A 46 6.72 -22.92 -3.01
CA GLN A 46 5.77 -22.83 -4.12
C GLN A 46 6.02 -21.53 -4.89
N PRO A 47 6.50 -21.60 -6.14
CA PRO A 47 6.75 -20.39 -6.93
C PRO A 47 5.42 -19.70 -7.29
N LEU A 48 5.38 -18.37 -7.14
CA LEU A 48 4.31 -17.50 -7.60
C LEU A 48 4.68 -16.74 -8.87
N SER A 49 5.98 -16.42 -9.02
CA SER A 49 6.59 -15.84 -10.21
C SER A 49 8.07 -16.21 -10.23
N GLU A 50 8.60 -16.52 -11.41
CA GLU A 50 10.00 -16.89 -11.55
C GLU A 50 10.93 -15.75 -11.11
N ALA A 51 11.89 -16.08 -10.23
CA ALA A 51 12.88 -15.14 -9.68
C ALA A 51 12.30 -13.81 -9.12
N GLU A 52 11.02 -13.80 -8.71
CA GLU A 52 10.34 -12.61 -8.21
C GLU A 52 9.56 -12.89 -6.93
N ALA A 53 8.76 -13.97 -6.87
CA ALA A 53 7.94 -14.27 -5.70
C ALA A 53 7.75 -15.77 -5.47
N ALA A 54 7.76 -16.18 -4.21
CA ALA A 54 7.49 -17.56 -3.80
C ALA A 54 6.83 -17.62 -2.42
N ASP A 55 5.95 -18.57 -2.25
CA ASP A 55 5.38 -18.96 -0.97
C ASP A 55 6.22 -20.04 -0.30
N LEU A 56 6.45 -19.87 0.98
CA LEU A 56 7.06 -20.86 1.86
C LEU A 56 6.05 -21.21 2.97
N PRO A 57 5.28 -22.31 2.83
CA PRO A 57 4.39 -22.78 3.89
C PRO A 57 5.17 -23.09 5.17
N PHE A 58 4.61 -22.74 6.34
CA PHE A 58 5.24 -23.02 7.61
C PHE A 58 4.23 -23.31 8.72
N GLY A 59 4.71 -23.92 9.81
CA GLY A 59 3.96 -24.23 11.02
C GLY A 59 4.80 -24.05 12.26
N GLY A 60 4.16 -24.16 13.42
CA GLY A 60 4.85 -24.16 14.73
C GLY A 60 5.31 -22.80 15.25
N LEU A 61 5.07 -21.68 14.49
CA LEU A 61 5.46 -20.33 14.90
C LEU A 61 4.29 -19.35 14.84
N PRO A 62 4.24 -18.34 15.74
CA PRO A 62 3.44 -17.13 15.53
C PRO A 62 3.89 -16.35 14.29
N LEU A 63 2.96 -15.61 13.66
CA LEU A 63 3.25 -14.85 12.44
C LEU A 63 4.34 -13.80 12.64
N ASP A 64 4.28 -13.05 13.74
CA ASP A 64 5.25 -12.00 14.08
C ASP A 64 6.66 -12.55 14.36
N VAL A 65 6.75 -13.74 14.93
CA VAL A 65 8.03 -14.43 15.17
C VAL A 65 8.64 -14.89 13.85
N ALA A 66 7.83 -15.49 12.97
CA ALA A 66 8.26 -15.93 11.65
C ALA A 66 8.71 -14.75 10.78
N ASP A 67 7.91 -13.68 10.74
CA ASP A 67 8.21 -12.46 9.99
C ASP A 67 9.52 -11.83 10.44
N ARG A 68 9.72 -11.65 11.75
CA ARG A 68 10.94 -11.09 12.33
C ARG A 68 12.16 -11.95 12.03
N ALA A 69 12.09 -13.26 12.31
CA ALA A 69 13.21 -14.16 12.08
C ALA A 69 13.70 -14.14 10.62
N VAL A 70 12.77 -14.09 9.66
CA VAL A 70 13.13 -14.05 8.24
C VAL A 70 13.63 -12.68 7.81
N ARG A 71 13.03 -11.59 8.28
CA ARG A 71 13.54 -10.23 7.99
C ARG A 71 14.97 -10.04 8.52
N ASP A 72 15.25 -10.52 9.72
CA ASP A 72 16.61 -10.45 10.31
C ASP A 72 17.61 -11.26 9.46
N ALA A 73 17.22 -12.46 9.03
CA ALA A 73 18.07 -13.33 8.21
C ALA A 73 18.32 -12.78 6.78
N LEU A 74 17.40 -11.98 6.26
CA LEU A 74 17.48 -11.34 4.94
C LEU A 74 17.87 -9.85 5.02
N ALA A 75 18.30 -9.38 6.19
CA ALA A 75 18.69 -7.98 6.36
C ALA A 75 19.77 -7.56 5.34
N GLY A 76 19.53 -6.39 4.69
CA GLY A 76 20.41 -5.88 3.62
C GLY A 76 20.23 -6.55 2.27
N GLN A 77 19.32 -7.53 2.13
CA GLN A 77 18.95 -8.10 0.83
C GLN A 77 17.68 -7.39 0.29
N PRO A 78 17.52 -7.23 -1.03
CA PRO A 78 16.34 -6.59 -1.63
C PRO A 78 15.16 -7.57 -1.69
N VAL A 79 14.73 -8.09 -0.54
CA VAL A 79 13.65 -9.08 -0.42
C VAL A 79 12.69 -8.65 0.67
N ASP A 80 11.42 -8.56 0.31
CA ASP A 80 10.30 -8.37 1.24
C ASP A 80 9.76 -9.73 1.70
N ALA A 81 9.34 -9.79 2.96
CA ALA A 81 8.76 -10.99 3.56
C ALA A 81 7.44 -10.64 4.25
N ILE A 82 6.39 -11.41 3.98
CA ILE A 82 5.06 -11.22 4.56
C ILE A 82 4.53 -12.56 5.06
N ALA A 83 4.39 -12.69 6.38
CA ALA A 83 3.82 -13.88 7.02
C ALA A 83 2.32 -13.71 7.25
N GLN A 84 1.52 -14.70 6.85
CA GLN A 84 0.05 -14.70 6.97
C GLN A 84 -0.49 -16.10 7.23
N ASP A 85 -1.75 -16.18 7.70
CA ASP A 85 -2.52 -17.40 7.61
C ASP A 85 -2.89 -17.67 6.15
N VAL A 86 -2.89 -18.94 5.74
CA VAL A 86 -3.27 -19.35 4.37
C VAL A 86 -4.75 -19.04 4.10
N ILE A 87 -5.60 -19.30 5.11
CA ILE A 87 -7.04 -19.05 5.02
C ILE A 87 -7.28 -17.54 5.13
N GLY A 88 -8.11 -16.99 4.21
CA GLY A 88 -8.50 -15.58 4.23
C GLY A 88 -7.41 -14.60 3.74
N ARG A 89 -6.30 -15.09 3.15
CA ARG A 89 -5.25 -14.20 2.64
C ARG A 89 -5.69 -13.42 1.38
N ARG A 90 -6.66 -13.93 0.60
CA ARG A 90 -7.28 -13.17 -0.50
C ARG A 90 -8.29 -12.18 0.05
N LYS A 91 -8.13 -10.93 -0.34
CA LYS A 91 -8.93 -9.82 0.17
C LYS A 91 -10.00 -9.42 -0.84
N ARG A 92 -11.13 -8.96 -0.33
CA ARG A 92 -12.33 -8.61 -1.12
C ARG A 92 -12.58 -7.11 -1.18
N LEU A 93 -11.84 -6.33 -0.39
CA LEU A 93 -11.86 -4.87 -0.41
C LEU A 93 -10.42 -4.35 -0.39
N LEU A 94 -10.08 -3.46 -1.33
CA LEU A 94 -8.84 -2.69 -1.34
C LEU A 94 -9.15 -1.22 -1.01
N ILE A 95 -8.47 -0.68 -0.02
CA ILE A 95 -8.34 0.77 0.18
C ILE A 95 -6.88 1.16 -0.01
N ALA A 96 -6.65 2.11 -0.90
CA ALA A 96 -5.32 2.59 -1.24
C ALA A 96 -5.20 4.10 -1.04
N ASP A 97 -4.06 4.54 -0.49
CA ASP A 97 -3.63 5.93 -0.61
C ASP A 97 -3.20 6.24 -2.05
N MET A 98 -3.10 7.53 -2.41
CA MET A 98 -2.70 7.97 -3.74
C MET A 98 -1.23 8.39 -3.80
N ASP A 99 -0.89 9.48 -3.12
CA ASP A 99 0.43 10.11 -3.20
C ASP A 99 1.49 9.17 -2.64
N SER A 100 2.63 9.04 -3.32
CA SER A 100 3.72 8.11 -2.98
C SER A 100 3.30 6.63 -2.85
N THR A 101 2.04 6.29 -3.13
CA THR A 101 1.49 4.92 -3.07
C THR A 101 0.97 4.44 -4.43
N MET A 102 -0.07 5.05 -5.03
CA MET A 102 -0.57 4.72 -6.37
C MET A 102 0.07 5.56 -7.47
N VAL A 103 0.63 6.72 -7.11
CA VAL A 103 1.51 7.54 -7.95
C VAL A 103 2.87 7.70 -7.29
N THR A 104 3.90 8.02 -8.09
CA THR A 104 5.30 8.04 -7.62
C THR A 104 5.69 9.29 -6.85
N SER A 105 4.82 10.32 -6.83
CA SER A 105 5.11 11.65 -6.28
C SER A 105 4.04 12.12 -5.29
N GLU A 106 4.36 13.20 -4.57
CA GLU A 106 3.42 14.00 -3.80
C GLU A 106 2.82 15.05 -4.73
N THR A 107 1.54 14.87 -5.14
CA THR A 107 0.91 15.71 -6.17
C THR A 107 0.81 17.18 -5.77
N LEU A 108 0.64 17.50 -4.48
CA LEU A 108 0.64 18.89 -4.00
C LEU A 108 2.03 19.53 -4.08
N ASP A 109 3.08 18.76 -3.81
CA ASP A 109 4.47 19.25 -3.90
C ASP A 109 4.86 19.52 -5.37
N GLU A 110 4.42 18.65 -6.28
CA GLU A 110 4.63 18.88 -7.73
C GLU A 110 3.85 20.10 -8.22
N LEU A 111 2.59 20.25 -7.78
CA LEU A 111 1.81 21.45 -8.07
C LEU A 111 2.46 22.73 -7.53
N ALA A 112 3.07 22.64 -6.36
CA ALA A 112 3.84 23.75 -5.76
C ALA A 112 5.03 24.17 -6.63
N GLY A 113 5.61 23.24 -7.38
CA GLY A 113 6.67 23.50 -8.35
C GLY A 113 6.25 24.50 -9.43
N GLU A 114 4.97 24.46 -9.86
CA GLU A 114 4.40 25.41 -10.80
C GLU A 114 4.32 26.86 -10.27
N ALA A 115 4.34 27.00 -8.94
CA ALA A 115 4.39 28.30 -8.25
C ALA A 115 5.80 28.69 -7.77
N GLY A 116 6.81 27.83 -8.00
CA GLY A 116 8.18 28.03 -7.49
C GLY A 116 8.32 27.83 -5.97
N LEU A 117 7.37 27.11 -5.34
CA LEU A 117 7.25 26.90 -3.89
C LEU A 117 7.48 25.43 -3.48
N LYS A 118 8.09 24.63 -4.37
CA LYS A 118 8.23 23.18 -4.16
C LYS A 118 9.00 22.86 -2.87
N GLU A 119 10.12 23.54 -2.61
CA GLU A 119 10.96 23.25 -1.46
C GLU A 119 10.27 23.58 -0.13
N GLU A 120 9.60 24.73 -0.05
CA GLU A 120 8.88 25.18 1.13
C GLU A 120 7.70 24.25 1.45
N ILE A 121 6.89 23.93 0.45
CA ILE A 121 5.73 23.05 0.61
C ILE A 121 6.17 21.62 0.93
N SER A 122 7.19 21.09 0.26
CA SER A 122 7.74 19.76 0.55
C SER A 122 8.30 19.64 1.97
N ALA A 123 8.85 20.73 2.53
CA ALA A 123 9.30 20.72 3.92
C ALA A 123 8.12 20.56 4.89
N ILE A 124 7.01 21.24 4.65
CA ILE A 124 5.76 21.09 5.44
C ILE A 124 5.18 19.69 5.26
N THR A 125 5.13 19.17 4.02
CA THR A 125 4.66 17.81 3.69
C THR A 125 5.43 16.76 4.48
N ARG A 126 6.77 16.80 4.45
CA ARG A 126 7.60 15.82 5.19
C ARG A 126 7.30 15.83 6.69
N ARG A 127 7.16 17.00 7.30
CA ARG A 127 6.86 17.13 8.72
C ARG A 127 5.47 16.60 9.08
N ALA A 128 4.47 16.88 8.24
CA ALA A 128 3.12 16.34 8.40
C ALA A 128 3.10 14.81 8.25
N MET A 129 3.80 14.25 7.24
CA MET A 129 3.89 12.80 7.00
C MET A 129 4.66 12.04 8.09
N ASN A 130 5.57 12.73 8.78
CA ASN A 130 6.26 12.19 9.96
C ASN A 130 5.41 12.32 11.25
N GLY A 131 4.21 12.91 11.18
CA GLY A 131 3.36 13.12 12.34
C GLY A 131 3.79 14.28 13.26
N GLU A 132 4.66 15.17 12.79
CA GLU A 132 5.18 16.32 13.55
C GLU A 132 4.24 17.52 13.53
N LEU A 133 3.33 17.59 12.54
CA LEU A 133 2.35 18.66 12.37
C LEU A 133 0.94 18.10 12.34
N ASP A 134 -0.01 18.91 12.78
CA ASP A 134 -1.42 18.66 12.56
C ASP A 134 -1.73 18.62 11.05
N PHE A 135 -2.42 17.56 10.63
CA PHE A 135 -2.67 17.32 9.21
C PHE A 135 -3.49 18.42 8.56
N GLU A 136 -4.59 18.83 9.21
CA GLU A 136 -5.52 19.81 8.63
C GLU A 136 -4.89 21.20 8.54
N GLY A 137 -4.22 21.62 9.61
CA GLY A 137 -3.49 22.89 9.63
C GLY A 137 -2.40 22.96 8.57
N ALA A 138 -1.59 21.88 8.46
CA ALA A 138 -0.56 21.79 7.43
C ALA A 138 -1.12 21.77 6.00
N LEU A 139 -2.29 21.13 5.79
CA LEU A 139 -2.95 21.14 4.47
C LEU A 139 -3.43 22.55 4.10
N ARG A 140 -4.12 23.24 5.02
CA ARG A 140 -4.60 24.62 4.80
C ARG A 140 -3.45 25.59 4.53
N GLU A 141 -2.33 25.45 5.27
CA GLU A 141 -1.13 26.27 5.07
C GLU A 141 -0.55 26.09 3.67
N ARG A 142 -0.31 24.83 3.25
CA ARG A 142 0.24 24.52 1.93
C ARG A 142 -0.66 24.99 0.78
N VAL A 143 -1.97 24.77 0.89
CA VAL A 143 -2.93 25.22 -0.13
C VAL A 143 -3.04 26.75 -0.15
N GLY A 144 -2.97 27.41 1.01
CA GLY A 144 -2.94 28.86 1.12
C GLY A 144 -1.81 29.50 0.33
N MET A 145 -0.63 28.88 0.31
CA MET A 145 0.53 29.33 -0.46
C MET A 145 0.31 29.28 -1.98
N LEU A 146 -0.64 28.47 -2.47
CA LEU A 146 -0.98 28.32 -3.90
C LEU A 146 -2.07 29.30 -4.37
N LYS A 147 -2.48 30.26 -3.53
CA LYS A 147 -3.47 31.25 -3.91
C LYS A 147 -3.08 32.00 -5.19
N GLY A 148 -4.01 32.08 -6.13
CA GLY A 148 -3.82 32.77 -7.42
C GLY A 148 -3.18 31.91 -8.52
N LEU A 149 -2.74 30.66 -8.20
CA LEU A 149 -2.21 29.75 -9.21
C LEU A 149 -3.29 29.40 -10.23
N ALA A 150 -2.96 29.47 -11.51
CA ALA A 150 -3.88 29.18 -12.60
C ALA A 150 -4.24 27.68 -12.66
N LEU A 151 -5.48 27.33 -12.99
CA LEU A 151 -5.94 25.92 -13.05
C LEU A 151 -5.18 25.08 -14.08
N GLU A 152 -4.61 25.67 -15.11
CA GLU A 152 -3.75 24.98 -16.07
C GLU A 152 -2.51 24.35 -15.43
N ALA A 153 -2.10 24.83 -14.26
CA ALA A 153 -1.01 24.21 -13.49
C ALA A 153 -1.38 22.78 -13.02
N LEU A 154 -2.66 22.56 -12.69
CA LEU A 154 -3.15 21.20 -12.34
C LEU A 154 -3.00 20.23 -13.53
N GLU A 155 -3.34 20.68 -14.75
CA GLU A 155 -3.19 19.86 -15.97
C GLU A 155 -1.71 19.58 -16.28
N ARG A 156 -0.82 20.56 -16.10
CA ARG A 156 0.64 20.35 -16.30
C ARG A 156 1.20 19.37 -15.27
N THR A 157 0.80 19.51 -14.00
CA THR A 157 1.19 18.58 -12.94
C THR A 157 0.71 17.16 -13.26
N TRP A 158 -0.56 17.01 -13.70
CA TRP A 158 -1.09 15.71 -14.10
C TRP A 158 -0.33 15.10 -15.28
N ALA A 159 0.06 15.89 -16.26
CA ALA A 159 0.79 15.43 -17.45
C ALA A 159 2.16 14.80 -17.10
N THR A 160 2.74 15.14 -15.96
CA THR A 160 4.01 14.60 -15.47
C THR A 160 3.84 13.58 -14.33
N THR A 161 2.59 13.34 -13.88
CA THR A 161 2.32 12.38 -12.81
C THR A 161 2.43 10.96 -13.34
N GLU A 162 3.29 10.16 -12.74
CA GLU A 162 3.53 8.76 -13.09
C GLU A 162 2.82 7.81 -12.12
N LEU A 163 2.20 6.76 -12.65
CA LEU A 163 1.64 5.69 -11.84
C LEU A 163 2.75 4.86 -11.20
N MET A 164 2.52 4.44 -9.96
CA MET A 164 3.44 3.52 -9.29
C MET A 164 3.49 2.18 -10.04
N PRO A 165 4.68 1.62 -10.28
CA PRO A 165 4.80 0.29 -10.88
C PRO A 165 3.97 -0.75 -10.13
N GLY A 166 3.20 -1.55 -10.88
CA GLY A 166 2.32 -2.57 -10.33
C GLY A 166 0.93 -2.08 -9.87
N ALA A 167 0.66 -0.77 -9.89
CA ALA A 167 -0.65 -0.21 -9.48
C ALA A 167 -1.78 -0.70 -10.39
N GLU A 168 -1.54 -0.72 -11.70
CA GLU A 168 -2.51 -1.19 -12.69
C GLU A 168 -2.83 -2.67 -12.48
N GLU A 169 -1.80 -3.51 -12.38
CA GLU A 169 -1.99 -4.95 -12.14
C GLU A 169 -2.70 -5.22 -10.82
N LEU A 170 -2.37 -4.47 -9.76
CA LEU A 170 -3.01 -4.64 -8.45
C LEU A 170 -4.52 -4.40 -8.54
N VAL A 171 -4.93 -3.24 -9.02
CA VAL A 171 -6.33 -2.85 -9.06
C VAL A 171 -7.11 -3.72 -10.05
N ALA A 172 -6.60 -3.89 -11.28
CA ALA A 172 -7.27 -4.67 -12.32
C ALA A 172 -7.43 -6.16 -11.91
N THR A 173 -6.40 -6.76 -11.29
CA THR A 173 -6.48 -8.16 -10.85
C THR A 173 -7.47 -8.32 -9.70
N MET A 174 -7.43 -7.48 -8.68
CA MET A 174 -8.36 -7.57 -7.56
C MET A 174 -9.81 -7.37 -8.02
N ARG A 175 -10.06 -6.41 -8.91
CA ARG A 175 -11.40 -6.20 -9.53
C ARG A 175 -11.87 -7.39 -10.32
N ALA A 176 -11.00 -7.98 -11.16
CA ALA A 176 -11.35 -9.15 -11.96
C ALA A 176 -11.73 -10.37 -11.09
N HIS A 177 -11.29 -10.37 -9.82
CA HIS A 177 -11.65 -11.40 -8.84
C HIS A 177 -12.74 -10.94 -7.86
N GLY A 178 -13.50 -9.90 -8.21
CA GLY A 178 -14.69 -9.45 -7.48
C GLY A 178 -14.41 -8.59 -6.25
N ALA A 179 -13.20 -8.06 -6.08
CA ALA A 179 -12.91 -7.16 -4.99
C ALA A 179 -13.42 -5.74 -5.29
N ARG A 180 -13.98 -5.06 -4.29
CA ARG A 180 -14.19 -3.63 -4.29
C ARG A 180 -12.87 -2.90 -4.14
N CYS A 181 -12.61 -1.86 -4.93
CA CYS A 181 -11.38 -1.07 -4.84
C CYS A 181 -11.73 0.42 -4.70
N ALA A 182 -11.21 1.07 -3.66
CA ALA A 182 -11.41 2.48 -3.36
C ALA A 182 -10.07 3.20 -3.18
N LEU A 183 -9.98 4.42 -3.73
CA LEU A 183 -8.84 5.32 -3.59
C LEU A 183 -9.20 6.40 -2.57
N VAL A 184 -8.41 6.52 -1.48
CA VAL A 184 -8.70 7.49 -0.40
C VAL A 184 -7.44 8.28 -0.06
N SER A 185 -7.42 9.55 -0.43
CA SER A 185 -6.23 10.41 -0.31
C SER A 185 -6.51 11.69 0.46
N GLY A 186 -5.53 12.15 1.20
CA GLY A 186 -5.46 13.51 1.71
C GLY A 186 -5.21 14.59 0.65
N GLY A 187 -4.90 14.16 -0.60
CA GLY A 187 -4.74 15.01 -1.77
C GLY A 187 -6.08 15.53 -2.32
N PHE A 188 -6.16 15.73 -3.64
CA PHE A 188 -7.25 16.49 -4.23
C PHE A 188 -8.01 15.74 -5.33
N THR A 189 -9.32 16.03 -5.41
CA THR A 189 -10.28 15.40 -6.34
C THR A 189 -9.86 15.49 -7.80
N PHE A 190 -9.15 16.55 -8.20
CA PHE A 190 -8.59 16.68 -9.53
C PHE A 190 -7.67 15.51 -9.89
N PHE A 191 -6.78 15.11 -8.98
CA PHE A 191 -5.83 14.02 -9.20
C PHE A 191 -6.44 12.66 -8.91
N THR A 192 -7.12 12.50 -7.76
CA THR A 192 -7.71 11.21 -7.40
C THR A 192 -8.75 10.72 -8.40
N GLY A 193 -9.53 11.63 -9.00
CA GLY A 193 -10.49 11.27 -10.05
C GLY A 193 -9.81 10.68 -11.28
N ARG A 194 -8.72 11.30 -11.75
CA ARG A 194 -7.95 10.84 -12.91
C ARG A 194 -7.21 9.52 -12.64
N VAL A 195 -6.61 9.39 -11.45
CA VAL A 195 -5.97 8.13 -11.04
C VAL A 195 -7.01 7.01 -10.93
N ALA A 196 -8.16 7.30 -10.32
CA ALA A 196 -9.23 6.32 -10.15
C ALA A 196 -9.77 5.85 -11.51
N GLU A 197 -9.99 6.75 -12.45
CA GLU A 197 -10.41 6.42 -13.81
C GLU A 197 -9.36 5.57 -14.53
N LYS A 198 -8.08 6.01 -14.50
CA LYS A 198 -6.99 5.35 -15.22
C LYS A 198 -6.68 3.95 -14.68
N LEU A 199 -6.76 3.74 -13.36
CA LEU A 199 -6.54 2.44 -12.72
C LEU A 199 -7.82 1.60 -12.59
N GLY A 200 -8.98 2.22 -12.77
CA GLY A 200 -10.27 1.57 -12.69
C GLY A 200 -10.77 1.36 -11.26
N PHE A 201 -10.47 2.22 -10.29
CA PHE A 201 -11.11 2.18 -8.98
C PHE A 201 -12.62 2.35 -9.09
N HIS A 202 -13.38 1.76 -8.16
CA HIS A 202 -14.84 1.90 -8.13
C HIS A 202 -15.28 3.26 -7.58
N GLU A 203 -14.48 3.84 -6.69
CA GLU A 203 -14.73 5.14 -6.08
C GLU A 203 -13.42 5.78 -5.60
N HIS A 204 -13.45 7.09 -5.42
CA HIS A 204 -12.36 7.85 -4.82
C HIS A 204 -12.88 8.91 -3.86
N HIS A 205 -12.10 9.19 -2.83
CA HIS A 205 -12.38 10.18 -1.80
C HIS A 205 -11.14 11.02 -1.52
N SER A 206 -11.29 12.34 -1.55
CA SER A 206 -10.19 13.29 -1.34
C SER A 206 -10.72 14.69 -1.07
N ASN A 207 -9.82 15.63 -0.79
CA ASN A 207 -10.17 17.03 -0.59
C ASN A 207 -10.43 17.75 -1.91
N THR A 208 -11.07 18.91 -1.84
CA THR A 208 -11.37 19.75 -3.01
C THR A 208 -10.61 21.06 -2.93
N LEU A 209 -9.85 21.39 -3.98
CA LEU A 209 -9.27 22.72 -4.15
C LEU A 209 -10.37 23.68 -4.61
N LEU A 210 -10.57 24.76 -3.86
CA LEU A 210 -11.50 25.80 -4.26
C LEU A 210 -10.86 26.73 -5.29
N HIS A 211 -11.61 27.11 -6.31
CA HIS A 211 -11.15 28.00 -7.36
C HIS A 211 -12.23 28.99 -7.77
N GLU A 212 -11.81 30.13 -8.29
CA GLU A 212 -12.65 31.18 -8.82
C GLU A 212 -11.94 31.85 -10.01
N ALA A 213 -12.70 32.20 -11.05
CA ALA A 213 -12.18 32.85 -12.24
C ALA A 213 -10.94 32.18 -12.84
N GLY A 214 -10.87 30.83 -12.86
CA GLY A 214 -9.76 30.06 -13.41
C GLY A 214 -8.50 30.01 -12.54
N ARG A 215 -8.59 30.43 -11.27
CA ARG A 215 -7.45 30.43 -10.32
C ARG A 215 -7.83 29.80 -8.99
N LEU A 216 -6.84 29.17 -8.33
CA LEU A 216 -6.99 28.66 -6.98
C LEU A 216 -7.24 29.81 -6.00
N THR A 217 -8.19 29.64 -5.09
CA THR A 217 -8.47 30.64 -4.03
C THR A 217 -7.49 30.56 -2.86
N GLY A 218 -6.70 29.47 -2.79
CA GLY A 218 -5.87 29.12 -1.63
C GLY A 218 -6.66 28.48 -0.49
N GLN A 219 -7.85 27.97 -0.77
CA GLN A 219 -8.73 27.33 0.20
C GLN A 219 -9.05 25.90 -0.19
N VAL A 220 -9.28 25.06 0.83
CA VAL A 220 -9.75 23.69 0.73
C VAL A 220 -11.24 23.66 1.07
N GLY A 221 -12.01 22.89 0.32
CA GLY A 221 -13.44 22.67 0.62
C GLY A 221 -13.63 21.88 1.91
N ASP A 222 -14.67 22.23 2.66
CA ASP A 222 -15.06 21.51 3.87
C ASP A 222 -16.12 20.42 3.56
N PRO A 223 -16.14 19.30 4.30
CA PRO A 223 -15.22 18.93 5.37
C PRO A 223 -13.86 18.45 4.81
N ILE A 224 -12.78 18.74 5.52
CA ILE A 224 -11.47 18.18 5.17
C ILE A 224 -11.42 16.70 5.50
N LEU A 225 -11.02 15.89 4.52
CA LEU A 225 -10.70 14.48 4.70
C LEU A 225 -9.32 14.35 5.36
N GLY A 226 -9.33 14.26 6.69
CA GLY A 226 -8.14 14.06 7.50
C GLY A 226 -7.79 12.57 7.69
N ARG A 227 -6.84 12.30 8.60
CA ARG A 227 -6.34 10.97 8.93
C ARG A 227 -7.46 9.94 9.20
N ASN A 228 -8.48 10.31 9.96
CA ASN A 228 -9.57 9.40 10.32
C ASN A 228 -10.48 9.02 9.13
N ALA A 229 -10.50 9.82 8.08
CA ALA A 229 -11.37 9.59 6.92
C ALA A 229 -11.08 8.24 6.23
N LYS A 230 -9.80 7.84 6.15
CA LYS A 230 -9.38 6.56 5.56
C LYS A 230 -9.94 5.37 6.35
N LEU A 231 -9.84 5.40 7.67
CA LEU A 231 -10.40 4.37 8.54
C LEU A 231 -11.93 4.32 8.47
N VAL A 232 -12.59 5.50 8.48
CA VAL A 232 -14.05 5.60 8.36
C VAL A 232 -14.51 5.02 7.03
N THR A 233 -13.83 5.35 5.93
CA THR A 233 -14.14 4.81 4.60
C THR A 233 -13.94 3.29 4.55
N LEU A 234 -12.83 2.77 5.10
CA LEU A 234 -12.59 1.33 5.20
C LEU A 234 -13.76 0.61 5.88
N LYS A 235 -14.16 1.09 7.07
CA LYS A 235 -15.25 0.49 7.85
C LYS A 235 -16.60 0.60 7.15
N ARG A 236 -16.89 1.75 6.53
CA ARG A 236 -18.11 1.96 5.77
C ARG A 236 -18.22 0.97 4.62
N LEU A 237 -17.19 0.89 3.78
CA LEU A 237 -17.17 0.01 2.62
C LEU A 237 -17.21 -1.46 3.00
N ALA A 238 -16.47 -1.87 4.04
CA ALA A 238 -16.56 -3.24 4.55
C ALA A 238 -18.00 -3.57 4.99
N GLY A 239 -18.67 -2.65 5.70
CA GLY A 239 -20.06 -2.83 6.11
C GLY A 239 -21.05 -2.88 4.93
N GLU A 240 -20.87 -2.04 3.91
CA GLU A 240 -21.70 -2.02 2.69
C GLU A 240 -21.58 -3.34 1.89
N GLU A 241 -20.38 -3.92 1.84
CA GLU A 241 -20.10 -5.18 1.15
C GLU A 241 -20.35 -6.42 2.04
N GLY A 242 -20.76 -6.24 3.30
CA GLY A 242 -20.96 -7.34 4.25
C GLY A 242 -19.68 -8.11 4.56
N LEU A 243 -18.54 -7.42 4.65
CA LEU A 243 -17.21 -7.99 4.89
C LEU A 243 -16.76 -7.76 6.32
N ASP A 244 -16.04 -8.75 6.88
CA ASP A 244 -15.21 -8.52 8.03
C ASP A 244 -13.95 -7.73 7.64
N LEU A 245 -13.40 -6.93 8.58
CA LEU A 245 -12.14 -6.23 8.34
C LEU A 245 -10.98 -7.18 8.00
N ALA A 246 -11.03 -8.42 8.47
CA ALA A 246 -10.08 -9.47 8.09
C ALA A 246 -10.03 -9.74 6.57
N GLU A 247 -11.12 -9.43 5.84
CA GLU A 247 -11.21 -9.60 4.38
C GLU A 247 -10.75 -8.36 3.58
N THR A 248 -10.15 -7.37 4.27
CA THR A 248 -9.74 -6.10 3.65
C THR A 248 -8.23 -5.97 3.52
N LEU A 249 -7.80 -5.28 2.46
CA LEU A 249 -6.43 -4.86 2.19
C LEU A 249 -6.37 -3.34 2.23
N ALA A 250 -5.40 -2.81 2.98
CA ALA A 250 -5.08 -1.39 2.98
C ALA A 250 -3.61 -1.19 2.62
N VAL A 251 -3.31 -0.14 1.86
CA VAL A 251 -1.93 0.22 1.48
C VAL A 251 -1.74 1.73 1.54
N GLY A 252 -0.58 2.14 2.09
CA GLY A 252 -0.18 3.53 2.22
C GLY A 252 1.25 3.67 2.72
N ASP A 253 1.78 4.90 2.74
CA ASP A 253 3.17 5.21 3.07
C ASP A 253 3.34 6.21 4.22
N GLY A 254 2.30 6.98 4.55
CA GLY A 254 2.36 8.11 5.47
C GLY A 254 1.72 7.86 6.84
N ALA A 255 2.02 8.72 7.82
CA ALA A 255 1.46 8.63 9.17
C ALA A 255 -0.09 8.73 9.21
N ASN A 256 -0.69 9.37 8.20
CA ASN A 256 -2.13 9.45 7.99
C ASN A 256 -2.78 8.11 7.60
N ASP A 257 -1.98 7.09 7.26
CA ASP A 257 -2.45 5.74 6.90
C ASP A 257 -2.50 4.78 8.08
N LEU A 258 -1.80 5.08 9.17
CA LEU A 258 -1.59 4.16 10.30
C LEU A 258 -2.87 3.53 10.83
N ASP A 259 -3.95 4.32 10.99
CA ASP A 259 -5.21 3.81 11.55
C ASP A 259 -5.91 2.85 10.58
N MET A 260 -5.87 3.14 9.27
CA MET A 260 -6.37 2.28 8.21
C MET A 260 -5.56 0.98 8.11
N LEU A 261 -4.21 1.10 8.09
CA LEU A 261 -3.30 -0.05 8.02
C LEU A 261 -3.45 -0.97 9.23
N GLY A 262 -3.62 -0.39 10.44
CA GLY A 262 -3.80 -1.15 11.68
C GLY A 262 -5.13 -1.90 11.75
N ALA A 263 -6.18 -1.37 11.13
CA ALA A 263 -7.52 -1.95 11.15
C ALA A 263 -7.77 -3.01 10.06
N ALA A 264 -7.09 -2.92 8.93
CA ALA A 264 -7.27 -3.85 7.82
C ALA A 264 -6.75 -5.26 8.15
N GLY A 265 -7.36 -6.27 7.55
CA GLY A 265 -6.91 -7.65 7.65
C GLY A 265 -5.48 -7.86 7.13
N LEU A 266 -5.12 -7.14 6.07
CA LEU A 266 -3.77 -6.97 5.58
C LEU A 266 -3.50 -5.48 5.35
N GLY A 267 -2.87 -4.83 6.33
CA GLY A 267 -2.38 -3.45 6.18
C GLY A 267 -0.91 -3.47 5.79
N VAL A 268 -0.59 -2.88 4.64
CA VAL A 268 0.77 -2.88 4.07
C VAL A 268 1.34 -1.47 4.03
N ALA A 269 2.43 -1.27 4.74
CA ALA A 269 3.29 -0.10 4.59
C ALA A 269 4.12 -0.26 3.30
N PHE A 270 3.85 0.56 2.29
CA PHE A 270 4.50 0.46 0.98
C PHE A 270 5.53 1.59 0.82
N LYS A 271 6.83 1.22 0.73
CA LYS A 271 7.95 2.17 0.64
C LYS A 271 7.80 3.34 1.63
N ALA A 272 7.32 2.99 2.82
CA ALA A 272 6.73 3.91 3.77
C ALA A 272 7.77 4.72 4.57
N LYS A 273 7.31 5.82 5.12
CA LYS A 273 8.08 6.62 6.06
C LYS A 273 8.47 5.76 7.29
N PRO A 274 9.61 6.00 7.93
CA PRO A 274 10.13 5.15 9.00
C PRO A 274 9.14 4.85 10.13
N ILE A 275 8.35 5.84 10.54
CA ILE A 275 7.33 5.70 11.59
C ILE A 275 6.22 4.73 11.18
N VAL A 276 5.85 4.71 9.91
CA VAL A 276 4.81 3.81 9.36
C VAL A 276 5.36 2.40 9.19
N ALA A 277 6.56 2.29 8.61
CA ALA A 277 7.25 1.01 8.43
C ALA A 277 7.50 0.28 9.77
N ALA A 278 7.78 1.03 10.84
CA ALA A 278 7.98 0.48 12.18
C ALA A 278 6.67 -0.01 12.84
N ALA A 279 5.54 0.61 12.53
CA ALA A 279 4.25 0.31 13.14
C ALA A 279 3.44 -0.75 12.37
N ALA A 280 3.69 -0.93 11.07
CA ALA A 280 2.93 -1.83 10.21
C ALA A 280 3.31 -3.30 10.45
N ARG A 281 2.30 -4.19 10.43
CA ARG A 281 2.51 -5.64 10.49
C ARG A 281 3.12 -6.22 9.21
N ALA A 282 2.76 -5.66 8.06
CA ALA A 282 3.32 -6.02 6.76
C ALA A 282 3.92 -4.78 6.09
N ARG A 283 5.04 -4.95 5.41
CA ARG A 283 5.68 -3.88 4.66
C ARG A 283 6.30 -4.40 3.36
N VAL A 284 6.35 -3.53 2.37
CA VAL A 284 7.02 -3.74 1.09
C VAL A 284 7.96 -2.57 0.87
N ASP A 285 9.25 -2.84 0.96
CA ASP A 285 10.31 -1.82 0.87
C ASP A 285 11.03 -1.85 -0.49
N HIS A 286 11.09 -3.03 -1.13
CA HIS A 286 11.94 -3.29 -2.30
C HIS A 286 11.14 -3.55 -3.59
N ALA A 287 10.07 -4.33 -3.51
CA ALA A 287 9.24 -4.68 -4.64
C ALA A 287 8.28 -3.54 -5.07
N ASP A 288 7.57 -3.74 -6.15
CA ASP A 288 6.46 -2.87 -6.58
C ASP A 288 5.10 -3.34 -6.03
N LEU A 289 4.02 -2.65 -6.42
CA LEU A 289 2.67 -2.94 -5.89
C LEU A 289 2.13 -4.33 -6.23
N ARG A 290 2.74 -5.06 -7.19
CA ARG A 290 2.40 -6.47 -7.45
C ARG A 290 2.70 -7.37 -6.25
N ALA A 291 3.58 -6.93 -5.35
CA ALA A 291 3.83 -7.61 -4.08
C ALA A 291 2.54 -7.90 -3.30
N LEU A 292 1.56 -7.00 -3.36
CA LEU A 292 0.28 -7.16 -2.68
C LEU A 292 -0.59 -8.26 -3.30
N LEU A 293 -0.40 -8.56 -4.57
CA LEU A 293 -1.04 -9.71 -5.24
C LEU A 293 -0.35 -11.02 -4.84
N PHE A 294 0.98 -11.05 -4.85
CA PHE A 294 1.73 -12.22 -4.40
C PHE A 294 1.43 -12.56 -2.93
N ALA A 295 1.38 -11.55 -2.05
CA ALA A 295 0.97 -11.73 -0.66
C ALA A 295 -0.41 -12.39 -0.53
N GLN A 296 -1.34 -12.10 -1.42
CA GLN A 296 -2.66 -12.73 -1.50
C GLN A 296 -2.66 -14.11 -2.19
N GLY A 297 -1.51 -14.61 -2.63
CA GLY A 297 -1.35 -15.90 -3.29
C GLY A 297 -1.79 -15.94 -4.74
N TYR A 298 -1.85 -14.79 -5.40
CA TYR A 298 -1.98 -14.78 -6.85
C TYR A 298 -0.65 -15.16 -7.50
N ARG A 299 -0.70 -15.97 -8.54
CA ARG A 299 0.45 -16.22 -9.41
C ARG A 299 0.52 -15.16 -10.49
N ALA A 300 1.70 -14.86 -11.02
CA ALA A 300 1.88 -13.82 -12.03
C ALA A 300 0.99 -14.01 -13.27
N GLU A 301 0.69 -15.26 -13.66
CA GLU A 301 -0.17 -15.58 -14.81
C GLU A 301 -1.64 -15.15 -14.58
N ALA A 302 -2.04 -14.97 -13.33
CA ALA A 302 -3.38 -14.48 -12.98
C ALA A 302 -3.53 -12.97 -13.05
N PHE A 303 -2.43 -12.22 -13.19
CA PHE A 303 -2.47 -10.77 -13.19
C PHE A 303 -3.22 -10.23 -14.41
N ARG A 304 -3.94 -9.14 -14.20
CA ARG A 304 -4.70 -8.41 -15.22
C ARG A 304 -4.19 -6.99 -15.31
N ARG A 305 -4.45 -6.36 -16.45
CA ARG A 305 -4.26 -4.93 -16.69
C ARG A 305 -5.57 -4.32 -17.15
N VAL A 306 -5.67 -3.02 -17.02
CA VAL A 306 -6.79 -2.27 -17.61
C VAL A 306 -6.64 -2.36 -19.13
N VAL A 307 -7.71 -2.77 -19.82
CA VAL A 307 -7.77 -2.89 -21.30
C VAL A 307 -8.21 -1.57 -21.90
#